data_4a2279c4804905b904d09abde1245296
#
_entry.id   4a2279c4804905b904d09abde1245296
#
_cell.length_a   1.000
_cell.length_b   1.000
_cell.length_c   1.000
_cell.angle_alpha   90.00
_cell.angle_beta   90.00
_cell.angle_gamma   90.00
#
_symmetry.space_group_name_H-M   'P 1'
#
loop_
_entity.id
_entity.type
_entity.pdbx_description
1 polymer ?
#
loop_
_entity_poly.entity_id
_entity_poly.type
_entity_poly.pdbx_seq_one_letter_code
_entity_poly.pdbx_strand_id
1 'polypeptide(L)'
;MRRVVVTGLGMVSPIGNTVEESWNNALAGKSGIGVITQFDASSFGSRIAGEVKNFEVEKYLPAKEARRFDRFIQLGIAAAVQALDDSGLTFEGEGAERAGCAIGSGIGG
;
A
#
# COMPACT_ATOMS: atom_id res chain seq x y z
N MET A 1 28.74 -10.95 -12.46
CA MET A 1 27.27 -10.97 -12.34
C MET A 1 26.81 -9.86 -11.41
N ARG A 2 25.83 -9.05 -11.82
CA ARG A 2 25.26 -8.02 -10.95
C ARG A 2 24.34 -8.65 -9.92
N ARG A 3 24.42 -8.18 -8.69
CA ARG A 3 23.51 -8.61 -7.62
C ARG A 3 22.49 -7.49 -7.35
N VAL A 4 21.26 -7.90 -7.22
CA VAL A 4 20.16 -7.00 -6.85
C VAL A 4 19.66 -7.43 -5.47
N VAL A 5 19.49 -6.45 -4.59
CA VAL A 5 19.03 -6.71 -3.23
C VAL A 5 17.81 -5.86 -2.92
N VAL A 6 16.96 -6.36 -2.04
CA VAL A 6 15.82 -5.61 -1.49
C VAL A 6 16.32 -4.88 -0.25
N THR A 7 16.17 -3.56 -0.24
CA THR A 7 16.65 -2.71 0.85
C THR A 7 15.54 -2.21 1.77
N GLY A 8 14.29 -2.28 1.34
CA GLY A 8 13.16 -1.85 2.14
C GLY A 8 11.85 -2.39 1.60
N LEU A 9 10.90 -2.58 2.49
CA LEU A 9 9.57 -3.10 2.18
C LEU A 9 8.50 -2.17 2.73
N GLY A 10 7.44 -2.00 1.96
CA GLY A 10 6.23 -1.33 2.39
C GLY A 10 5.01 -2.13 1.95
N MET A 11 3.97 -2.13 2.77
CA MET A 11 2.78 -2.90 2.49
C MET A 11 1.54 -2.27 3.11
N VAL A 12 0.47 -2.26 2.33
CA VAL A 12 -0.88 -2.01 2.82
C VAL A 12 -1.75 -3.13 2.26
N SER A 13 -2.42 -3.84 3.14
CA SER A 13 -3.19 -5.04 2.77
C SER A 13 -4.47 -5.13 3.58
N PRO A 14 -5.40 -6.03 3.18
CA PRO A 14 -6.62 -6.28 3.99
C PRO A 14 -6.38 -6.80 5.39
N ILE A 15 -5.16 -7.27 5.70
CA ILE A 15 -4.80 -7.77 7.04
C ILE A 15 -3.83 -6.87 7.80
N GLY A 16 -3.44 -5.73 7.21
CA GLY A 16 -2.60 -4.77 7.92
C GLY A 16 -2.18 -3.59 7.06
N ASN A 17 -1.88 -2.48 7.73
CA ASN A 17 -1.48 -1.24 7.09
C ASN A 17 0.04 -1.03 7.10
N THR A 18 0.78 -2.01 7.57
CA THR A 18 2.24 -2.08 7.54
C THR A 18 2.67 -3.51 7.23
N VAL A 19 3.94 -3.70 6.89
CA VAL A 19 4.52 -5.04 6.71
C VAL A 19 4.43 -5.85 7.98
N GLU A 20 4.79 -5.27 9.13
CA GLU A 20 4.78 -5.95 10.43
C GLU A 20 3.37 -6.43 10.81
N GLU A 21 2.39 -5.54 10.72
CA GLU A 21 0.99 -5.87 11.02
C GLU A 21 0.47 -6.98 10.10
N SER A 22 0.70 -6.83 8.79
CA SER A 22 0.26 -7.83 7.80
C SER A 22 0.91 -9.18 8.05
N TRP A 23 2.21 -9.20 8.34
CA TRP A 23 2.95 -10.44 8.59
C TRP A 23 2.47 -11.13 9.86
N ASN A 24 2.32 -10.39 10.95
CA ASN A 24 1.83 -10.94 12.21
C ASN A 24 0.42 -11.52 12.07
N ASN A 25 -0.45 -10.84 11.33
CA ASN A 25 -1.81 -11.32 11.08
C ASN A 25 -1.82 -12.54 10.15
N ALA A 26 -0.92 -12.59 9.17
CA ALA A 26 -0.75 -13.76 8.31
C ALA A 26 -0.31 -14.98 9.12
N LEU A 27 0.67 -14.81 10.02
CA LEU A 27 1.14 -15.88 10.92
C LEU A 27 0.05 -16.35 11.87
N ALA A 28 -0.83 -15.45 12.30
CA ALA A 28 -1.96 -15.77 13.17
C ALA A 28 -3.15 -16.41 12.42
N GLY A 29 -3.06 -16.53 11.10
CA GLY A 29 -4.13 -17.08 10.28
C GLY A 29 -5.35 -16.18 10.16
N LYS A 30 -5.21 -14.87 10.36
CA LYS A 30 -6.31 -13.92 10.26
C LYS A 30 -6.69 -13.68 8.81
N SER A 31 -8.01 -13.70 8.53
CA SER A 31 -8.54 -13.36 7.22
C SER A 31 -8.83 -11.87 7.13
N GLY A 32 -8.47 -11.28 6.00
CA GLY A 32 -8.87 -9.92 5.66
C GLY A 32 -10.11 -9.86 4.76
N ILE A 33 -10.70 -11.00 4.47
CA ILE A 33 -11.89 -11.08 3.64
C ILE A 33 -13.14 -10.83 4.50
N GLY A 34 -14.03 -9.99 4.02
CA GLY A 34 -15.27 -9.67 4.71
C GLY A 34 -16.32 -9.15 3.75
N VAL A 35 -17.45 -8.79 4.29
CA VAL A 35 -18.54 -8.22 3.49
C VAL A 35 -18.10 -6.86 2.93
N ILE A 36 -18.36 -6.63 1.65
CA ILE A 36 -18.03 -5.36 0.98
C ILE A 36 -18.75 -4.20 1.67
N THR A 37 -17.99 -3.16 2.00
CA THR A 37 -18.51 -1.93 2.63
C THR A 37 -18.40 -0.70 1.74
N GLN A 38 -17.59 -0.74 0.69
CA GLN A 38 -17.31 0.41 -0.17
C GLN A 38 -18.49 0.79 -1.06
N PHE A 39 -19.38 -0.16 -1.34
CA PHE A 39 -20.60 0.06 -2.10
C PHE A 39 -21.65 -0.98 -1.72
N ASP A 40 -22.88 -0.78 -2.17
CA ASP A 40 -23.96 -1.75 -1.97
C ASP A 40 -23.79 -2.92 -2.94
N ALA A 41 -23.30 -4.06 -2.45
CA ALA A 41 -23.07 -5.27 -3.22
C ALA A 41 -24.24 -6.27 -3.16
N SER A 42 -25.38 -5.90 -2.61
CA SER A 42 -26.51 -6.82 -2.35
C SER A 42 -27.05 -7.49 -3.62
N SER A 43 -26.93 -6.84 -4.78
CA SER A 43 -27.36 -7.37 -6.07
C SER A 43 -26.32 -8.22 -6.81
N PHE A 44 -25.10 -8.34 -6.25
CA PHE A 44 -24.03 -9.09 -6.89
C PHE A 44 -23.94 -10.53 -6.39
N GLY A 45 -23.43 -11.42 -7.23
CA GLY A 45 -23.23 -12.82 -6.89
C GLY A 45 -22.18 -13.02 -5.79
N SER A 46 -21.11 -12.21 -5.81
CA SER A 46 -20.12 -12.17 -4.74
C SER A 46 -20.27 -10.87 -3.97
N ARG A 47 -20.30 -10.95 -2.64
CA ARG A 47 -20.51 -9.80 -1.73
C ARG A 47 -19.38 -9.65 -0.74
N ILE A 48 -18.29 -10.39 -0.93
CA ILE A 48 -17.12 -10.35 -0.07
C ILE A 48 -15.90 -9.89 -0.84
N ALA A 49 -14.99 -9.22 -0.16
CA ALA A 49 -13.74 -8.77 -0.73
C ALA A 49 -12.70 -8.55 0.38
N GLY A 50 -11.45 -8.48 -0.01
CA GLY A 50 -10.38 -8.01 0.86
C GLY A 50 -10.25 -6.51 0.75
N GLU A 51 -10.79 -5.78 1.73
CA GLU A 51 -10.68 -4.32 1.78
C GLU A 51 -9.64 -3.89 2.79
N VAL A 52 -8.89 -2.84 2.46
CA VAL A 52 -7.99 -2.19 3.41
C VAL A 52 -8.84 -1.47 4.46
N LYS A 53 -8.51 -1.68 5.74
CA LYS A 53 -9.28 -1.18 6.87
C LYS A 53 -8.46 -0.19 7.68
N ASN A 54 -9.14 0.84 8.24
CA ASN A 54 -8.53 1.80 9.14
C ASN A 54 -7.31 2.51 8.55
N PHE A 55 -7.32 2.72 7.24
CA PHE A 55 -6.22 3.36 6.54
C PHE A 55 -6.23 4.87 6.82
N GLU A 56 -5.13 5.37 7.37
CA GLU A 56 -4.95 6.78 7.70
C GLU A 56 -4.04 7.43 6.65
N VAL A 57 -4.64 7.96 5.60
CA VAL A 57 -3.90 8.57 4.48
C VAL A 57 -3.08 9.78 4.93
N GLU A 58 -3.52 10.49 5.97
CA GLU A 58 -2.83 11.69 6.48
C GLU A 58 -1.45 11.40 7.04
N LYS A 59 -1.13 10.15 7.36
CA LYS A 59 0.23 9.74 7.72
C LYS A 59 1.22 9.86 6.56
N TYR A 60 0.73 9.86 5.33
CA TYR A 60 1.54 9.82 4.11
C TYR A 60 1.37 11.04 3.23
N LEU A 61 0.19 11.67 3.27
CA LEU A 61 -0.18 12.81 2.43
C LEU A 61 -0.95 13.83 3.24
N PRO A 62 -0.74 15.16 2.99
CA PRO A 62 -1.65 16.17 3.51
C PRO A 62 -3.09 15.91 3.03
N ALA A 63 -4.07 16.15 3.90
CA ALA A 63 -5.48 15.88 3.60
C ALA A 63 -5.95 16.55 2.30
N LYS A 64 -5.45 17.75 2.01
CA LYS A 64 -5.77 18.49 0.80
C LYS A 64 -5.29 17.78 -0.46
N GLU A 65 -4.09 17.21 -0.42
CA GLU A 65 -3.55 16.45 -1.56
C GLU A 65 -4.23 15.09 -1.69
N ALA A 66 -4.50 14.42 -0.57
CA ALA A 66 -5.16 13.13 -0.55
C ALA A 66 -6.51 13.15 -1.27
N ARG A 67 -7.27 14.24 -1.16
CA ARG A 67 -8.56 14.39 -1.85
C ARG A 67 -8.48 14.42 -3.37
N ARG A 68 -7.28 14.68 -3.92
CA ARG A 68 -7.04 14.74 -5.37
C ARG A 68 -6.75 13.38 -5.96
N PHE A 69 -6.45 12.38 -5.11
CA PHE A 69 -6.01 11.08 -5.56
C PHE A 69 -7.03 10.00 -5.22
N ASP A 70 -7.28 9.14 -6.19
CA ASP A 70 -8.08 7.93 -5.97
C ASP A 70 -7.42 7.02 -4.94
N ARG A 71 -8.22 6.12 -4.39
CA ARG A 71 -7.79 5.20 -3.34
C ARG A 71 -6.54 4.41 -3.71
N PHE A 72 -6.48 3.88 -4.95
CA PHE A 72 -5.34 3.07 -5.37
C PHE A 72 -4.02 3.85 -5.36
N ILE A 73 -4.07 5.14 -5.71
CA ILE A 73 -2.90 6.02 -5.65
C ILE A 73 -2.46 6.24 -4.21
N GLN A 74 -3.41 6.50 -3.32
CA GLN A 74 -3.14 6.67 -1.88
C GLN A 74 -2.45 5.44 -1.30
N LEU A 75 -2.95 4.25 -1.62
CA LEU A 75 -2.36 2.99 -1.16
C LEU A 75 -0.96 2.78 -1.72
N GLY A 76 -0.75 3.08 -3.00
CA GLY A 76 0.56 2.99 -3.64
C GLY A 76 1.58 3.93 -3.02
N ILE A 77 1.20 5.18 -2.75
CA ILE A 77 2.07 6.15 -2.08
C ILE A 77 2.42 5.68 -0.66
N ALA A 78 1.45 5.20 0.08
CA ALA A 78 1.68 4.70 1.45
C ALA A 78 2.69 3.56 1.46
N ALA A 79 2.55 2.58 0.59
CA ALA A 79 3.49 1.47 0.48
C ALA A 79 4.89 1.95 0.06
N ALA A 80 4.98 2.89 -0.89
CA ALA A 80 6.24 3.45 -1.34
C ALA A 80 6.96 4.23 -0.22
N VAL A 81 6.23 5.04 0.54
CA VAL A 81 6.80 5.78 1.68
C VAL A 81 7.33 4.82 2.74
N GLN A 82 6.56 3.78 3.08
CA GLN A 82 7.02 2.76 4.03
C GLN A 82 8.31 2.09 3.54
N ALA A 83 8.38 1.73 2.26
CA ALA A 83 9.55 1.07 1.69
C ALA A 83 10.78 1.98 1.73
N LEU A 84 10.63 3.26 1.41
CA LEU A 84 11.70 4.24 1.48
C LEU A 84 12.20 4.43 2.91
N ASP A 85 11.29 4.59 3.86
CA ASP A 85 11.63 4.74 5.28
C ASP A 85 12.36 3.50 5.80
N ASP A 86 11.86 2.32 5.46
CA ASP A 86 12.47 1.05 5.87
C ASP A 86 13.89 0.88 5.28
N SER A 87 14.10 1.33 4.06
CA SER A 87 15.40 1.23 3.39
C SER A 87 16.48 2.11 4.03
N GLY A 88 16.10 3.21 4.67
CA GLY A 88 17.03 4.21 5.18
C GLY A 88 17.78 4.97 4.09
N LEU A 89 17.40 4.80 2.82
CA LEU A 89 18.07 5.46 1.70
C LEU A 89 17.57 6.90 1.52
N THR A 90 18.49 7.77 1.14
CA THR A 90 18.19 9.11 0.67
C THR A 90 18.72 9.28 -0.75
N PHE A 91 18.02 10.06 -1.54
CA PHE A 91 18.36 10.24 -2.96
C PHE A 91 18.73 11.70 -3.20
N GLU A 92 20.04 11.94 -3.36
CA GLU A 92 20.61 13.28 -3.61
C GLU A 92 21.63 13.20 -4.73
N GLY A 93 21.78 14.27 -5.53
CA GLY A 93 22.77 14.36 -6.59
C GLY A 93 22.66 13.20 -7.59
N GLU A 94 23.78 12.53 -7.86
CA GLU A 94 23.83 11.39 -8.79
C GLU A 94 22.93 10.22 -8.34
N GLY A 95 22.79 10.03 -7.03
CA GLY A 95 21.89 9.01 -6.49
C GLY A 95 20.44 9.27 -6.89
N ALA A 96 20.01 10.53 -6.85
CA ALA A 96 18.66 10.90 -7.27
C ALA A 96 18.45 10.68 -8.76
N GLU A 97 19.44 10.98 -9.58
CA GLU A 97 19.37 10.78 -11.03
C GLU A 97 19.29 9.30 -11.43
N ARG A 98 19.81 8.43 -10.57
CA ARG A 98 19.82 6.98 -10.80
C ARG A 98 18.66 6.25 -10.11
N ALA A 99 17.81 6.98 -9.40
CA ALA A 99 16.65 6.42 -8.73
C ALA A 99 15.41 6.58 -9.61
N GLY A 100 14.59 5.55 -9.65
CA GLY A 100 13.34 5.58 -10.39
C GLY A 100 12.23 4.93 -9.60
N CYS A 101 11.01 5.14 -10.06
CA CYS A 101 9.82 4.57 -9.46
C CYS A 101 8.97 3.89 -10.53
N ALA A 102 8.54 2.67 -10.28
CA ALA A 102 7.64 1.94 -11.14
C ALA A 102 6.56 1.29 -10.29
N ILE A 103 5.32 1.75 -10.44
CA ILE A 103 4.17 1.23 -9.71
C ILE A 103 3.12 0.80 -10.72
N GLY A 104 2.69 -0.46 -10.60
CA GLY A 104 1.62 -1.01 -11.42
C GLY A 104 0.27 -0.94 -10.72
N SER A 105 -0.79 -0.94 -11.52
CA SER A 105 -2.16 -1.05 -11.04
C SER A 105 -2.93 -2.00 -11.96
N GLY A 106 -3.81 -2.81 -11.39
CA GLY A 106 -4.62 -3.73 -12.17
C GLY A 106 -5.67 -3.01 -13.01
N ILE A 107 -6.37 -2.07 -12.40
CA ILE A 107 -7.46 -1.33 -13.05
C ILE A 107 -7.30 0.18 -12.84
N GLY A 108 -6.87 0.58 -11.67
CA GLY A 108 -6.86 1.98 -11.24
C GLY A 108 -8.14 2.36 -10.50
N GLY A 109 -8.55 3.57 -10.65
CA GLY A 109 -9.75 4.10 -10.02
C GLY A 109 -10.79 4.59 -11.02
#